data_09f040fa12ae94867eea3d42b52b13e2
#
_entry.id   09f040fa12ae94867eea3d42b52b13e2
#
_cell.length_a   1.000
_cell.length_b   1.000
_cell.length_c   1.000
_cell.angle_alpha   90.00
_cell.angle_beta   90.00
_cell.angle_gamma   90.00
#
_symmetry.space_group_name_H-M   'P 1'
#
loop_
_entity.id
_entity.type
_entity.pdbx_description
1 polymer ?
#
loop_
_entity_poly.entity_id
_entity_poly.type
_entity_poly.pdbx_seq_one_letter_code
_entity_poly.pdbx_strand_id
1 'polypeptide(L)'
;YINRATKGVYELGSVFKTFTLAGALNEGKIETNTKFKNLPKKITCAGRPIGEYDDKIPSTLTAEEILIRSGNIGSVRIGQRLGGEKMRDFLQTIGVLNKIEFDIEEVGEPIPFRWGKCKLATASFGHGITTTLLQIAKGYSIISNGGFNIKPTLIKRELKGSEKIRILNAEVSEKINPILRKIVSTKEGTANFANIDGYQVGGKTGTAQKSFNGVYSKNKINTFAAVFPTSKPEYILLVLLDEPKPSKDYIYHYKDGSGWKYQGTPYNTAGWTSVEIAGKIIEKIGPILAINKIDFYDKHVVKKSN
;
A
#
# COMPACT_ATOMS: atom_id res chain seq x y z
N TYR A 1 -27.55 -5.45 3.78
CA TYR A 1 -26.30 -4.75 4.16
C TYR A 1 -25.21 -5.79 4.41
N ILE A 2 -23.96 -5.50 4.02
CA ILE A 2 -22.80 -6.34 4.26
C ILE A 2 -21.75 -5.55 5.04
N ASN A 3 -20.94 -6.21 5.84
CA ASN A 3 -19.76 -5.60 6.44
C ASN A 3 -18.68 -5.42 5.36
N ARG A 4 -18.51 -4.21 4.87
CA ARG A 4 -17.55 -3.93 3.79
C ARG A 4 -16.09 -4.08 4.21
N ALA A 5 -15.77 -4.00 5.50
CA ALA A 5 -14.42 -4.15 6.01
C ALA A 5 -13.93 -5.60 5.97
N THR A 6 -14.82 -6.56 6.24
CA THR A 6 -14.46 -7.97 6.32
C THR A 6 -14.96 -8.80 5.13
N LYS A 7 -16.15 -8.50 4.59
CA LYS A 7 -16.80 -9.27 3.51
C LYS A 7 -16.66 -8.65 2.12
N GLY A 8 -16.48 -7.33 2.04
CA GLY A 8 -16.32 -6.67 0.73
C GLY A 8 -15.07 -7.14 0.01
N VAL A 9 -15.22 -7.58 -1.25
CA VAL A 9 -14.13 -8.06 -2.11
C VAL A 9 -13.92 -7.06 -3.23
N TYR A 10 -12.67 -6.55 -3.36
CA TYR A 10 -12.36 -5.44 -4.24
C TYR A 10 -11.05 -5.67 -4.99
N GLU A 11 -10.93 -5.07 -6.20
CA GLU A 11 -9.64 -4.77 -6.81
C GLU A 11 -9.10 -3.49 -6.16
N LEU A 12 -7.97 -3.58 -5.46
CA LEU A 12 -7.42 -2.46 -4.69
C LEU A 12 -6.24 -1.77 -5.38
N GLY A 13 -5.89 -2.23 -6.57
CA GLY A 13 -4.89 -1.61 -7.42
C GLY A 13 -3.51 -1.50 -6.77
N SER A 14 -2.91 -0.33 -6.86
CA SER A 14 -1.50 -0.09 -6.54
C SER A 14 -1.06 -0.40 -5.11
N VAL A 15 -1.96 -0.69 -4.17
CA VAL A 15 -1.56 -1.20 -2.84
C VAL A 15 -0.84 -2.55 -2.94
N PHE A 16 -1.12 -3.34 -3.98
CA PHE A 16 -0.42 -4.59 -4.28
C PHE A 16 1.04 -4.43 -4.67
N LYS A 17 1.46 -3.27 -5.16
CA LYS A 17 2.87 -3.01 -5.52
C LYS A 17 3.80 -3.17 -4.33
N THR A 18 3.32 -2.88 -3.12
CA THR A 18 4.07 -3.14 -1.89
C THR A 18 4.35 -4.63 -1.73
N PHE A 19 3.37 -5.48 -1.98
CA PHE A 19 3.56 -6.94 -1.91
C PHE A 19 4.49 -7.46 -3.02
N THR A 20 4.40 -6.89 -4.23
CA THR A 20 5.30 -7.23 -5.34
C THR A 20 6.75 -6.94 -4.99
N LEU A 21 7.02 -5.76 -4.43
CA LEU A 21 8.36 -5.40 -3.98
C LEU A 21 8.80 -6.27 -2.79
N ALA A 22 7.94 -6.43 -1.78
CA ALA A 22 8.24 -7.23 -0.59
C ALA A 22 8.56 -8.69 -0.96
N GLY A 23 7.78 -9.30 -1.86
CA GLY A 23 8.05 -10.66 -2.35
C GLY A 23 9.39 -10.77 -3.08
N ALA A 24 9.71 -9.80 -3.93
CA ALA A 24 10.98 -9.81 -4.65
C ALA A 24 12.20 -9.61 -3.72
N LEU A 25 12.05 -8.79 -2.67
CA LEU A 25 13.06 -8.62 -1.62
C LEU A 25 13.21 -9.89 -0.77
N ASN A 26 12.09 -10.50 -0.34
CA ASN A 26 12.10 -11.73 0.47
C ASN A 26 12.80 -12.89 -0.25
N GLU A 27 12.62 -12.98 -1.57
CA GLU A 27 13.23 -13.99 -2.42
C GLU A 27 14.67 -13.63 -2.88
N GLY A 28 15.23 -12.52 -2.40
CA GLY A 28 16.57 -12.07 -2.79
C GLY A 28 16.73 -11.80 -4.30
N LYS A 29 15.63 -11.51 -5.02
CA LYS A 29 15.66 -11.27 -6.46
C LYS A 29 16.12 -9.88 -6.84
N ILE A 30 15.97 -8.94 -5.93
CA ILE A 30 16.36 -7.53 -6.07
C ILE A 30 16.71 -6.94 -4.70
N GLU A 31 17.40 -5.80 -4.75
CA GLU A 31 17.59 -4.89 -3.64
C GLU A 31 16.80 -3.60 -3.88
N THR A 32 16.62 -2.77 -2.84
CA THR A 32 15.89 -1.49 -2.94
C THR A 32 16.52 -0.54 -3.95
N ASN A 33 17.85 -0.56 -4.08
CA ASN A 33 18.63 0.24 -5.01
C ASN A 33 18.82 -0.41 -6.39
N THR A 34 18.27 -1.59 -6.64
CA THR A 34 18.32 -2.25 -7.95
C THR A 34 17.71 -1.34 -9.01
N LYS A 35 18.51 -0.97 -10.02
CA LYS A 35 18.10 -0.06 -11.10
C LYS A 35 17.38 -0.81 -12.22
N PHE A 36 16.27 -0.25 -12.65
CA PHE A 36 15.50 -0.64 -13.83
C PHE A 36 15.63 0.48 -14.87
N LYS A 37 16.26 0.18 -16.00
CA LYS A 37 16.53 1.12 -17.09
C LYS A 37 15.56 0.90 -18.25
N ASN A 38 15.40 1.93 -19.08
CA ASN A 38 14.61 1.88 -20.31
C ASN A 38 13.16 1.42 -20.06
N LEU A 39 12.55 1.89 -18.97
CA LEU A 39 11.14 1.66 -18.68
C LEU A 39 10.29 2.45 -19.68
N PRO A 40 9.54 1.80 -20.58
CA PRO A 40 8.69 2.51 -21.53
C PRO A 40 7.46 3.07 -20.83
N LYS A 41 6.76 4.03 -21.44
CA LYS A 41 5.49 4.55 -20.92
C LYS A 41 4.33 3.56 -21.05
N LYS A 42 4.47 2.59 -21.95
CA LYS A 42 3.45 1.60 -22.26
C LYS A 42 4.09 0.28 -22.70
N ILE A 43 3.53 -0.82 -22.26
CA ILE A 43 3.82 -2.16 -22.75
C ILE A 43 2.53 -2.83 -23.19
N THR A 44 2.62 -3.87 -23.99
CA THR A 44 1.47 -4.67 -24.44
C THR A 44 1.58 -6.07 -23.92
N CYS A 45 0.51 -6.60 -23.38
CA CYS A 45 0.42 -8.00 -22.98
C CYS A 45 -0.86 -8.63 -23.53
N ALA A 46 -0.71 -9.67 -24.38
CA ALA A 46 -1.81 -10.32 -25.10
C ALA A 46 -2.77 -9.32 -25.78
N GLY A 47 -2.21 -8.35 -26.50
CA GLY A 47 -2.96 -7.31 -27.21
C GLY A 47 -3.52 -6.19 -26.32
N ARG A 48 -3.44 -6.28 -25.00
CA ARG A 48 -3.94 -5.26 -24.07
C ARG A 48 -2.81 -4.35 -23.60
N PRO A 49 -3.00 -3.02 -23.64
CA PRO A 49 -2.00 -2.07 -23.17
C PRO A 49 -1.96 -2.01 -21.66
N ILE A 50 -0.74 -1.91 -21.10
CA ILE A 50 -0.45 -1.54 -19.73
C ILE A 50 0.37 -0.25 -19.81
N GLY A 51 -0.14 0.85 -19.28
CA GLY A 51 0.52 2.16 -19.29
C GLY A 51 0.84 2.67 -17.90
N GLU A 52 1.72 3.67 -17.84
CA GLU A 52 1.87 4.47 -16.63
C GLU A 52 0.65 5.37 -16.43
N TYR A 53 0.39 5.73 -15.19
CA TYR A 53 -0.70 6.65 -14.85
C TYR A 53 -0.28 8.13 -14.98
N ASP A 54 1.03 8.40 -15.01
CA ASP A 54 1.63 9.71 -15.12
C ASP A 54 2.83 9.65 -16.08
N ASP A 55 2.79 10.48 -17.12
CA ASP A 55 3.85 10.57 -18.12
C ASP A 55 5.17 11.14 -17.58
N LYS A 56 5.15 11.76 -16.40
CA LYS A 56 6.34 12.29 -15.72
C LYS A 56 7.17 11.22 -15.02
N ILE A 57 6.69 9.97 -14.92
CA ILE A 57 7.46 8.87 -14.33
C ILE A 57 8.74 8.65 -15.17
N PRO A 58 9.96 8.72 -14.59
CA PRO A 58 11.21 8.54 -15.35
C PRO A 58 11.35 7.14 -15.96
N SER A 59 12.12 7.04 -17.04
CA SER A 59 12.42 5.76 -17.69
C SER A 59 13.51 4.94 -16.98
N THR A 60 14.17 5.52 -15.99
CA THR A 60 15.17 4.83 -15.16
C THR A 60 14.85 5.10 -13.69
N LEU A 61 14.59 4.06 -12.94
CA LEU A 61 14.22 4.12 -11.53
C LEU A 61 14.86 2.96 -10.77
N THR A 62 15.14 3.16 -9.49
CA THR A 62 15.43 2.09 -8.55
C THR A 62 14.12 1.37 -8.15
N ALA A 63 14.23 0.18 -7.56
CA ALA A 63 13.07 -0.55 -7.05
C ALA A 63 12.29 0.27 -5.99
N GLU A 64 13.00 1.00 -5.15
CA GLU A 64 12.43 1.93 -4.17
C GLU A 64 11.64 3.05 -4.86
N GLU A 65 12.25 3.75 -5.82
CA GLU A 65 11.62 4.86 -6.55
C GLU A 65 10.38 4.40 -7.34
N ILE A 66 10.37 3.17 -7.86
CA ILE A 66 9.20 2.56 -8.52
C ILE A 66 8.04 2.50 -7.54
N LEU A 67 8.25 2.09 -6.28
CA LEU A 67 7.19 2.02 -5.27
C LEU A 67 6.75 3.42 -4.83
N ILE A 68 7.70 4.35 -4.59
CA ILE A 68 7.42 5.73 -4.18
C ILE A 68 6.54 6.44 -5.21
N ARG A 69 6.94 6.40 -6.48
CA ARG A 69 6.22 7.02 -7.59
C ARG A 69 5.03 6.19 -8.09
N SER A 70 4.83 5.00 -7.52
CA SER A 70 3.76 4.09 -7.91
C SER A 70 3.78 3.71 -9.41
N GLY A 71 4.98 3.51 -10.01
CA GLY A 71 5.14 3.15 -11.41
C GLY A 71 4.53 1.77 -11.72
N ASN A 72 3.73 1.70 -12.78
CA ASN A 72 3.11 0.44 -13.22
C ASN A 72 4.12 -0.46 -13.91
N ILE A 73 4.84 0.09 -14.88
CA ILE A 73 5.77 -0.68 -15.72
C ILE A 73 6.94 -1.18 -14.87
N GLY A 74 7.46 -0.31 -13.98
CA GLY A 74 8.49 -0.72 -13.03
C GLY A 74 8.02 -1.89 -12.13
N SER A 75 6.79 -1.83 -11.62
CA SER A 75 6.22 -2.92 -10.82
C SER A 75 6.06 -4.22 -11.62
N VAL A 76 5.68 -4.14 -12.90
CA VAL A 76 5.68 -5.31 -13.79
C VAL A 76 7.08 -5.91 -13.92
N ARG A 77 8.12 -5.08 -14.07
CA ARG A 77 9.51 -5.56 -14.15
C ARG A 77 9.98 -6.23 -12.86
N ILE A 78 9.59 -5.68 -11.70
CA ILE A 78 9.86 -6.31 -10.38
C ILE A 78 9.15 -7.68 -10.32
N GLY A 79 7.86 -7.73 -10.67
CA GLY A 79 7.11 -8.98 -10.68
C GLY A 79 7.68 -10.03 -11.65
N GLN A 80 8.18 -9.60 -12.81
CA GLN A 80 8.87 -10.48 -13.76
C GLN A 80 10.17 -11.07 -13.17
N ARG A 81 10.92 -10.28 -12.37
CA ARG A 81 12.10 -10.76 -11.65
C ARG A 81 11.75 -11.77 -10.55
N LEU A 82 10.62 -11.55 -9.87
CA LEU A 82 10.12 -12.49 -8.86
C LEU A 82 9.65 -13.80 -9.49
N GLY A 83 8.91 -13.73 -10.60
CA GLY A 83 8.29 -14.88 -11.26
C GLY A 83 6.87 -15.20 -10.75
N GLY A 84 6.05 -15.80 -11.60
CA GLY A 84 4.62 -16.01 -11.32
C GLY A 84 4.34 -16.99 -10.18
N GLU A 85 5.10 -18.06 -10.09
CA GLU A 85 4.98 -19.07 -9.03
C GLU A 85 5.31 -18.44 -7.66
N LYS A 86 6.47 -17.82 -7.54
CA LYS A 86 6.90 -17.16 -6.29
C LYS A 86 5.99 -16.02 -5.89
N MET A 87 5.46 -15.24 -6.85
CA MET A 87 4.47 -14.22 -6.55
C MET A 87 3.20 -14.82 -5.94
N ARG A 88 2.69 -15.91 -6.52
CA ARG A 88 1.52 -16.61 -6.01
C ARG A 88 1.77 -17.13 -4.59
N ASP A 89 2.88 -17.86 -4.41
CA ASP A 89 3.23 -18.48 -3.14
C ASP A 89 3.43 -17.42 -2.04
N PHE A 90 4.08 -16.30 -2.37
CA PHE A 90 4.22 -15.18 -1.47
C PHE A 90 2.87 -14.59 -1.04
N LEU A 91 1.97 -14.29 -2.00
CA LEU A 91 0.65 -13.74 -1.70
C LEU A 91 -0.23 -14.71 -0.89
N GLN A 92 -0.10 -16.01 -1.10
CA GLN A 92 -0.74 -17.04 -0.28
C GLN A 92 -0.17 -17.07 1.13
N THR A 93 1.15 -17.06 1.27
CA THR A 93 1.86 -17.08 2.56
C THR A 93 1.46 -15.92 3.45
N ILE A 94 1.33 -14.72 2.90
CA ILE A 94 0.86 -13.54 3.67
C ILE A 94 -0.67 -13.46 3.81
N GLY A 95 -1.40 -14.43 3.25
CA GLY A 95 -2.85 -14.58 3.42
C GLY A 95 -3.71 -13.64 2.56
N VAL A 96 -3.15 -12.99 1.55
CA VAL A 96 -3.88 -12.04 0.69
C VAL A 96 -4.83 -12.73 -0.29
N LEU A 97 -4.52 -13.98 -0.68
CA LEU A 97 -5.34 -14.77 -1.62
C LEU A 97 -6.21 -15.83 -0.93
N ASN A 98 -6.12 -15.98 0.38
CA ASN A 98 -6.80 -17.03 1.11
C ASN A 98 -7.94 -16.45 1.95
N LYS A 99 -8.99 -17.23 2.17
CA LYS A 99 -9.97 -16.92 3.21
C LYS A 99 -9.26 -16.83 4.56
N ILE A 100 -9.57 -15.81 5.33
CA ILE A 100 -9.05 -15.62 6.69
C ILE A 100 -10.04 -16.19 7.70
N GLU A 101 -9.55 -16.97 8.66
CA GLU A 101 -10.30 -17.27 9.87
C GLU A 101 -10.38 -16.01 10.74
N PHE A 102 -11.58 -15.64 11.14
CA PHE A 102 -11.86 -14.47 11.95
C PHE A 102 -13.00 -14.73 12.92
N ASP A 103 -13.13 -13.92 13.96
CA ASP A 103 -14.09 -14.16 15.05
C ASP A 103 -15.55 -13.94 14.65
N ILE A 104 -15.81 -13.44 13.45
CA ILE A 104 -17.15 -13.31 12.87
C ILE A 104 -17.26 -14.12 11.58
N GLU A 105 -18.45 -14.63 11.28
CA GLU A 105 -18.71 -15.45 10.08
C GLU A 105 -18.69 -14.62 8.79
N GLU A 106 -18.98 -13.31 8.90
CA GLU A 106 -19.10 -12.40 7.74
C GLU A 106 -17.73 -11.98 7.21
N VAL A 107 -16.99 -12.95 6.65
CA VAL A 107 -15.67 -12.77 6.03
C VAL A 107 -15.76 -13.12 4.55
N GLY A 108 -15.25 -12.20 3.72
CA GLY A 108 -15.17 -12.39 2.28
C GLY A 108 -14.03 -13.32 1.89
N GLU A 109 -14.17 -13.91 0.73
CA GLU A 109 -13.17 -14.75 0.11
C GLU A 109 -12.73 -14.13 -1.20
N PRO A 110 -11.40 -14.01 -1.47
CA PRO A 110 -10.90 -13.53 -2.74
C PRO A 110 -11.45 -14.38 -3.89
N ILE A 111 -11.82 -13.73 -4.99
CA ILE A 111 -12.21 -14.47 -6.19
C ILE A 111 -10.95 -15.21 -6.70
N PRO A 112 -11.04 -16.52 -6.99
CA PRO A 112 -9.91 -17.30 -7.44
C PRO A 112 -9.21 -16.69 -8.65
N PHE A 113 -7.93 -16.39 -8.50
CA PHE A 113 -7.13 -15.75 -9.52
C PHE A 113 -6.52 -16.81 -10.44
N ARG A 114 -6.93 -16.82 -11.71
CA ARG A 114 -6.36 -17.74 -12.70
C ARG A 114 -5.06 -17.19 -13.24
N TRP A 115 -3.95 -17.79 -12.86
CA TRP A 115 -2.62 -17.47 -13.38
C TRP A 115 -2.49 -17.86 -14.85
N GLY A 116 -2.18 -16.89 -15.71
CA GLY A 116 -2.08 -17.04 -17.15
C GLY A 116 -1.12 -16.02 -17.74
N LYS A 117 -0.98 -16.00 -19.04
CA LYS A 117 0.07 -15.31 -19.82
C LYS A 117 0.33 -13.85 -19.44
N CYS A 118 -0.70 -13.07 -19.04
CA CYS A 118 -0.54 -11.67 -18.63
C CYS A 118 -0.82 -11.42 -17.14
N LYS A 119 -1.20 -12.47 -16.41
CA LYS A 119 -1.67 -12.31 -15.04
C LYS A 119 -0.58 -11.89 -14.07
N LEU A 120 0.65 -12.35 -14.28
CA LEU A 120 1.79 -11.85 -13.50
C LEU A 120 1.96 -10.33 -13.67
N ALA A 121 1.92 -9.84 -14.91
CA ALA A 121 2.07 -8.43 -15.18
C ALA A 121 0.98 -7.61 -14.49
N THR A 122 -0.29 -8.01 -14.61
CA THR A 122 -1.41 -7.27 -14.02
C THR A 122 -1.44 -7.39 -12.49
N ALA A 123 -1.18 -8.57 -11.93
CA ALA A 123 -1.08 -8.79 -10.49
C ALA A 123 0.04 -7.95 -9.84
N SER A 124 1.15 -7.72 -10.56
CA SER A 124 2.28 -6.92 -10.07
C SER A 124 1.92 -5.49 -9.68
N PHE A 125 0.82 -4.95 -10.21
CA PHE A 125 0.30 -3.64 -9.83
C PHE A 125 -1.15 -3.67 -9.32
N GLY A 126 -1.67 -4.88 -9.01
CA GLY A 126 -2.97 -5.07 -8.36
C GLY A 126 -4.18 -5.01 -9.29
N HIS A 127 -4.02 -5.30 -10.59
CA HIS A 127 -5.11 -5.30 -11.56
C HIS A 127 -5.58 -6.71 -11.85
N GLY A 128 -6.90 -6.93 -11.82
CA GLY A 128 -7.53 -8.25 -12.01
C GLY A 128 -7.30 -9.23 -10.87
N ILE A 129 -6.85 -8.76 -9.73
CA ILE A 129 -6.70 -9.53 -8.48
C ILE A 129 -7.58 -8.89 -7.39
N THR A 130 -8.36 -9.72 -6.72
CA THR A 130 -9.32 -9.27 -5.71
C THR A 130 -8.96 -9.77 -4.32
N THR A 131 -9.32 -8.99 -3.31
CA THR A 131 -9.11 -9.33 -1.90
C THR A 131 -10.04 -8.50 -1.02
N THR A 132 -10.07 -8.77 0.29
CA THR A 132 -10.79 -7.93 1.26
C THR A 132 -9.85 -6.96 1.95
N LEU A 133 -10.41 -5.95 2.63
CA LEU A 133 -9.60 -5.04 3.46
C LEU A 133 -8.93 -5.79 4.62
N LEU A 134 -9.59 -6.78 5.20
CA LEU A 134 -9.02 -7.59 6.29
C LEU A 134 -7.76 -8.34 5.83
N GLN A 135 -7.77 -8.90 4.62
CA GLN A 135 -6.61 -9.59 4.04
C GLN A 135 -5.46 -8.63 3.75
N ILE A 136 -5.77 -7.43 3.22
CA ILE A 136 -4.75 -6.38 3.02
C ILE A 136 -4.17 -5.96 4.37
N ALA A 137 -4.99 -5.73 5.40
CA ALA A 137 -4.51 -5.37 6.74
C ALA A 137 -3.55 -6.43 7.29
N LYS A 138 -3.92 -7.71 7.18
CA LYS A 138 -3.05 -8.83 7.55
C LYS A 138 -1.74 -8.81 6.78
N GLY A 139 -1.79 -8.70 5.46
CA GLY A 139 -0.59 -8.66 4.60
C GLY A 139 0.34 -7.50 4.96
N TYR A 140 -0.21 -6.28 5.13
CA TYR A 140 0.57 -5.11 5.54
C TYR A 140 1.15 -5.27 6.95
N SER A 141 0.39 -5.85 7.88
CA SER A 141 0.91 -6.15 9.22
C SER A 141 2.14 -7.06 9.15
N ILE A 142 2.09 -8.13 8.37
CA ILE A 142 3.19 -9.10 8.23
C ILE A 142 4.43 -8.46 7.60
N ILE A 143 4.27 -7.71 6.51
CA ILE A 143 5.43 -7.08 5.83
C ILE A 143 6.04 -5.94 6.63
N SER A 144 5.33 -5.40 7.64
CA SER A 144 5.80 -4.27 8.44
C SER A 144 6.34 -4.66 9.81
N ASN A 145 5.95 -5.79 10.38
CA ASN A 145 6.22 -6.18 11.76
C ASN A 145 7.47 -7.07 11.97
N GLY A 146 8.34 -7.18 10.98
CA GLY A 146 9.49 -8.08 11.00
C GLY A 146 9.19 -9.46 10.42
N GLY A 147 8.10 -9.62 9.66
CA GLY A 147 7.73 -10.85 8.97
C GLY A 147 6.99 -11.87 9.84
N PHE A 148 6.46 -11.45 10.99
CA PHE A 148 5.69 -12.33 11.86
C PHE A 148 4.26 -12.52 11.37
N ASN A 149 3.80 -13.76 11.34
CA ASN A 149 2.42 -14.08 11.01
C ASN A 149 1.45 -13.48 12.02
N ILE A 150 0.31 -12.97 11.53
CA ILE A 150 -0.76 -12.41 12.36
C ILE A 150 -2.03 -13.21 12.11
N LYS A 151 -2.64 -13.69 13.19
CA LYS A 151 -4.03 -14.18 13.18
C LYS A 151 -4.94 -13.05 13.63
N PRO A 152 -5.72 -12.43 12.73
CA PRO A 152 -6.64 -11.37 13.11
C PRO A 152 -7.66 -11.88 14.13
N THR A 153 -8.00 -11.04 15.11
CA THR A 153 -9.00 -11.32 16.14
C THR A 153 -9.58 -10.03 16.70
N LEU A 154 -10.85 -10.05 17.11
CA LEU A 154 -11.51 -8.99 17.87
C LEU A 154 -11.35 -9.17 19.38
N ILE A 155 -10.88 -10.34 19.80
CA ILE A 155 -10.70 -10.70 21.20
C ILE A 155 -9.30 -10.29 21.64
N LYS A 156 -9.22 -9.43 22.65
CA LYS A 156 -7.94 -9.04 23.25
C LYS A 156 -7.28 -10.28 23.89
N ARG A 157 -6.06 -10.60 23.42
CA ARG A 157 -5.25 -11.70 23.96
C ARG A 157 -3.78 -11.34 23.91
N GLU A 158 -3.02 -11.89 24.84
CA GLU A 158 -1.56 -11.83 24.78
C GLU A 158 -1.04 -13.03 23.98
N LEU A 159 -0.17 -12.77 23.01
CA LEU A 159 0.51 -13.82 22.26
C LEU A 159 1.64 -14.40 23.13
N LYS A 160 1.61 -15.69 23.37
CA LYS A 160 2.74 -16.41 23.97
C LYS A 160 3.90 -16.45 22.96
N GLY A 161 5.13 -16.52 23.45
CA GLY A 161 6.34 -16.52 22.60
C GLY A 161 6.33 -17.59 21.50
N SER A 162 5.80 -18.79 21.78
CA SER A 162 5.66 -19.90 20.84
C SER A 162 4.65 -19.66 19.70
N GLU A 163 3.77 -18.65 19.83
CA GLU A 163 2.77 -18.29 18.80
C GLU A 163 3.32 -17.28 17.79
N LYS A 164 4.53 -16.71 18.04
CA LYS A 164 5.17 -15.74 17.14
C LYS A 164 5.96 -16.48 16.05
N ILE A 165 5.28 -16.86 14.99
CA ILE A 165 5.90 -17.56 13.85
C ILE A 165 6.30 -16.52 12.81
N ARG A 166 7.59 -16.47 12.50
CA ARG A 166 8.12 -15.64 11.41
C ARG A 166 7.98 -16.40 10.09
N ILE A 167 7.36 -15.75 9.10
CA ILE A 167 7.10 -16.33 7.78
C ILE A 167 7.76 -15.55 6.64
N LEU A 168 8.34 -14.37 6.92
CA LEU A 168 9.16 -13.60 5.99
C LEU A 168 10.48 -13.21 6.67
N ASN A 169 11.51 -12.92 5.86
CA ASN A 169 12.76 -12.37 6.36
C ASN A 169 12.53 -11.01 7.04
N ALA A 170 13.16 -10.79 8.20
CA ALA A 170 13.01 -9.52 8.95
C ALA A 170 13.42 -8.30 8.12
N GLU A 171 14.48 -8.45 7.32
CA GLU A 171 14.99 -7.40 6.42
C GLU A 171 13.94 -6.84 5.47
N VAL A 172 12.89 -7.61 5.13
CA VAL A 172 11.79 -7.11 4.30
C VAL A 172 11.13 -5.91 4.96
N SER A 173 10.84 -6.00 6.26
CA SER A 173 10.23 -4.89 7.02
C SER A 173 11.18 -3.71 7.15
N GLU A 174 12.46 -3.96 7.41
CA GLU A 174 13.50 -2.94 7.52
C GLU A 174 13.67 -2.15 6.22
N LYS A 175 13.48 -2.81 5.07
CA LYS A 175 13.55 -2.19 3.74
C LYS A 175 12.24 -1.52 3.32
N ILE A 176 11.09 -2.12 3.62
CA ILE A 176 9.77 -1.62 3.16
C ILE A 176 9.27 -0.43 3.99
N ASN A 177 9.41 -0.45 5.32
CA ASN A 177 8.87 0.60 6.18
C ASN A 177 9.44 2.00 5.86
N PRO A 178 10.76 2.18 5.64
CA PRO A 178 11.30 3.46 5.19
C PRO A 178 10.74 3.92 3.83
N ILE A 179 10.50 2.98 2.90
CA ILE A 179 9.94 3.31 1.59
C ILE A 179 8.49 3.77 1.73
N LEU A 180 7.68 3.07 2.54
CA LEU A 180 6.31 3.50 2.86
C LEU A 180 6.29 4.90 3.48
N ARG A 181 7.27 5.21 4.35
CA ARG A 181 7.43 6.57 4.90
C ARG A 181 7.72 7.59 3.79
N LYS A 182 8.62 7.30 2.87
CA LYS A 182 8.96 8.19 1.75
C LYS A 182 7.76 8.48 0.83
N ILE A 183 6.85 7.52 0.63
CA ILE A 183 5.60 7.74 -0.15
C ILE A 183 4.75 8.86 0.47
N VAL A 184 4.82 9.05 1.78
CA VAL A 184 4.05 10.08 2.50
C VAL A 184 4.85 11.37 2.65
N SER A 185 6.17 11.29 2.89
CA SER A 185 7.00 12.43 3.29
C SER A 185 7.78 13.12 2.18
N THR A 186 7.90 12.51 0.98
CA THR A 186 8.67 13.11 -0.12
C THR A 186 7.76 13.74 -1.17
N LYS A 187 8.29 14.68 -1.93
CA LYS A 187 7.58 15.37 -3.02
C LYS A 187 7.12 14.42 -4.12
N GLU A 188 7.89 13.37 -4.37
CA GLU A 188 7.60 12.35 -5.37
C GLU A 188 6.55 11.33 -4.90
N GLY A 189 6.27 11.33 -3.62
CA GLY A 189 5.30 10.42 -3.02
C GLY A 189 3.86 10.76 -3.37
N THR A 190 3.02 9.74 -3.35
CA THR A 190 1.60 9.87 -3.76
C THR A 190 0.64 10.12 -2.58
N ALA A 191 1.16 10.28 -1.34
CA ALA A 191 0.33 10.29 -0.14
C ALA A 191 0.66 11.46 0.84
N ASN A 192 1.04 12.62 0.34
CA ASN A 192 1.51 13.74 1.16
C ASN A 192 0.47 14.30 2.13
N PHE A 193 -0.84 14.23 1.82
CA PHE A 193 -1.89 14.68 2.75
C PHE A 193 -2.02 13.83 4.03
N ALA A 194 -1.38 12.65 4.08
CA ALA A 194 -1.28 11.86 5.31
C ALA A 194 0.03 12.13 6.10
N ASN A 195 0.82 13.13 5.71
CA ASN A 195 2.03 13.51 6.44
C ASN A 195 1.64 14.30 7.70
N ILE A 196 1.33 13.58 8.76
CA ILE A 196 0.94 14.15 10.07
C ILE A 196 2.17 14.18 10.98
N ASP A 197 2.49 15.35 11.48
CA ASP A 197 3.65 15.57 12.33
C ASP A 197 3.59 14.71 13.59
N GLY A 198 4.71 14.10 13.94
CA GLY A 198 4.87 13.26 15.11
C GLY A 198 4.38 11.83 15.00
N TYR A 199 3.69 11.43 13.90
CA TYR A 199 3.14 10.07 13.78
C TYR A 199 3.90 9.15 12.84
N GLN A 200 4.86 9.67 12.10
CA GLN A 200 5.66 8.89 11.12
C GLN A 200 4.79 7.99 10.24
N VAL A 201 3.73 8.55 9.70
CA VAL A 201 2.83 7.82 8.81
C VAL A 201 3.57 7.42 7.54
N GLY A 202 3.51 6.16 7.20
CA GLY A 202 3.88 5.62 5.89
C GLY A 202 2.69 4.94 5.26
N GLY A 203 2.77 4.62 3.98
CA GLY A 203 1.67 3.89 3.36
C GLY A 203 1.72 3.87 1.84
N LYS A 204 0.70 3.23 1.25
CA LYS A 204 0.57 3.10 -0.20
C LYS A 204 -0.83 3.42 -0.67
N THR A 205 -0.91 4.22 -1.72
CA THR A 205 -2.15 4.56 -2.43
C THR A 205 -2.55 3.47 -3.41
N GLY A 206 -3.85 3.26 -3.57
CA GLY A 206 -4.44 2.46 -4.62
C GLY A 206 -5.60 3.19 -5.27
N THR A 207 -5.60 3.31 -6.59
CA THR A 207 -6.72 3.79 -7.37
C THR A 207 -7.04 2.75 -8.42
N ALA A 208 -8.20 2.13 -8.33
CA ALA A 208 -8.64 1.10 -9.26
C ALA A 208 -9.96 1.50 -9.92
N GLN A 209 -10.14 1.14 -11.18
CA GLN A 209 -11.44 1.22 -11.84
C GLN A 209 -12.31 0.04 -11.40
N LYS A 210 -13.58 0.29 -11.16
CA LYS A 210 -14.53 -0.80 -10.86
C LYS A 210 -14.78 -1.62 -12.12
N SER A 211 -14.72 -2.94 -11.94
CA SER A 211 -15.12 -3.91 -12.97
C SER A 211 -16.51 -4.43 -12.66
N PHE A 212 -17.37 -4.46 -13.66
CA PHE A 212 -18.66 -5.12 -13.63
C PHE A 212 -18.75 -6.05 -14.84
N ASN A 213 -18.99 -7.33 -14.62
CA ASN A 213 -19.02 -8.37 -15.68
C ASN A 213 -17.78 -8.34 -16.59
N GLY A 214 -16.59 -8.08 -16.03
CA GLY A 214 -15.34 -8.04 -16.77
C GLY A 214 -15.10 -6.76 -17.59
N VAL A 215 -16.00 -5.78 -17.50
CA VAL A 215 -15.86 -4.47 -18.15
C VAL A 215 -15.53 -3.40 -17.11
N TYR A 216 -14.46 -2.63 -17.35
CA TYR A 216 -14.07 -1.53 -16.48
C TYR A 216 -14.91 -0.28 -16.73
N SER A 217 -15.44 0.28 -15.66
CA SER A 217 -16.19 1.55 -15.67
C SER A 217 -15.28 2.75 -15.37
N LYS A 218 -15.82 3.96 -15.51
CA LYS A 218 -15.14 5.19 -15.07
C LYS A 218 -15.15 5.35 -13.54
N ASN A 219 -16.00 4.60 -12.84
CA ASN A 219 -16.11 4.64 -11.39
C ASN A 219 -14.86 4.04 -10.74
N LYS A 220 -14.43 4.63 -9.65
CA LYS A 220 -13.16 4.26 -8.99
C LYS A 220 -13.37 3.80 -7.57
N ILE A 221 -12.47 2.93 -7.14
CA ILE A 221 -12.22 2.62 -5.75
C ILE A 221 -10.89 3.26 -5.39
N ASN A 222 -10.89 4.13 -4.40
CA ASN A 222 -9.70 4.78 -3.88
C ASN A 222 -9.36 4.21 -2.50
N THR A 223 -8.15 3.72 -2.35
CA THR A 223 -7.69 3.05 -1.13
C THR A 223 -6.37 3.64 -0.66
N PHE A 224 -6.20 3.79 0.64
CA PHE A 224 -4.92 4.06 1.26
C PHE A 224 -4.67 3.05 2.37
N ALA A 225 -3.53 2.37 2.29
CA ALA A 225 -3.04 1.46 3.32
C ALA A 225 -1.91 2.18 4.09
N ALA A 226 -2.22 2.65 5.29
CA ALA A 226 -1.28 3.34 6.16
C ALA A 226 -0.68 2.38 7.20
N VAL A 227 0.59 2.61 7.51
CA VAL A 227 1.36 1.98 8.59
C VAL A 227 1.92 3.09 9.47
N PHE A 228 1.73 3.01 10.79
CA PHE A 228 2.27 4.03 11.69
C PHE A 228 2.46 3.53 13.14
N PRO A 229 3.50 4.06 13.82
CA PRO A 229 4.64 4.77 13.24
C PRO A 229 5.52 3.82 12.42
N THR A 230 6.11 4.29 11.31
CA THR A 230 6.92 3.41 10.43
C THR A 230 8.22 2.93 11.05
N SER A 231 8.75 3.65 12.04
CA SER A 231 9.96 3.24 12.79
C SER A 231 9.71 2.06 13.74
N LYS A 232 8.48 1.94 14.24
CA LYS A 232 8.03 0.85 15.11
C LYS A 232 6.55 0.59 14.82
N PRO A 233 6.22 -0.17 13.78
CA PRO A 233 4.84 -0.36 13.35
C PRO A 233 3.94 -0.96 14.42
N GLU A 234 2.90 -0.24 14.78
CA GLU A 234 1.91 -0.66 15.78
C GLU A 234 0.50 -0.72 15.18
N TYR A 235 0.24 0.13 14.18
CA TYR A 235 -1.09 0.28 13.61
C TYR A 235 -1.08 0.19 12.09
N ILE A 236 -2.11 -0.47 11.56
CA ILE A 236 -2.48 -0.44 10.14
C ILE A 236 -3.84 0.23 10.03
N LEU A 237 -3.94 1.29 9.24
CA LEU A 237 -5.20 1.93 8.91
C LEU A 237 -5.48 1.79 7.42
N LEU A 238 -6.63 1.19 7.09
CA LEU A 238 -7.12 1.10 5.72
C LEU A 238 -8.31 2.02 5.53
N VAL A 239 -8.21 2.93 4.58
CA VAL A 239 -9.32 3.79 4.16
C VAL A 239 -9.67 3.45 2.72
N LEU A 240 -10.89 2.98 2.49
CA LEU A 240 -11.45 2.70 1.17
C LEU A 240 -12.66 3.59 0.92
N LEU A 241 -12.63 4.27 -0.21
CA LEU A 241 -13.77 5.02 -0.73
C LEU A 241 -14.27 4.37 -2.01
N ASP A 242 -15.52 4.00 -2.01
CA ASP A 242 -16.21 3.41 -3.15
C ASP A 242 -16.96 4.51 -3.92
N GLU A 243 -16.53 4.77 -5.14
CA GLU A 243 -17.07 5.80 -6.02
C GLU A 243 -17.09 7.22 -5.41
N PRO A 244 -15.96 7.72 -4.86
CA PRO A 244 -15.93 9.05 -4.31
C PRO A 244 -16.27 10.08 -5.39
N LYS A 245 -17.07 11.09 -4.99
CA LYS A 245 -17.49 12.17 -5.89
C LYS A 245 -16.60 13.39 -5.69
N PRO A 246 -16.32 14.15 -6.76
CA PRO A 246 -15.64 15.43 -6.62
C PRO A 246 -16.49 16.41 -5.79
N SER A 247 -15.82 17.24 -4.99
CA SER A 247 -16.45 18.38 -4.30
C SER A 247 -15.80 19.67 -4.76
N LYS A 248 -16.61 20.69 -5.03
CA LYS A 248 -16.12 22.04 -5.40
C LYS A 248 -15.76 22.86 -4.17
N ASP A 249 -16.36 22.55 -3.03
CA ASP A 249 -16.28 23.34 -1.81
C ASP A 249 -15.26 22.81 -0.80
N TYR A 250 -14.67 21.65 -1.08
CA TYR A 250 -13.68 21.06 -0.18
C TYR A 250 -12.36 21.84 -0.26
N ILE A 251 -11.77 22.15 0.90
CA ILE A 251 -10.51 22.87 0.98
C ILE A 251 -9.43 21.91 1.52
N TYR A 252 -8.42 21.68 0.68
CA TYR A 252 -7.21 20.97 1.08
C TYR A 252 -6.22 21.93 1.75
N HIS A 253 -5.62 21.49 2.84
CA HIS A 253 -4.52 22.18 3.50
C HIS A 253 -3.24 21.38 3.29
N TYR A 254 -2.25 21.96 2.62
CA TYR A 254 -0.97 21.31 2.45
C TYR A 254 -0.22 21.20 3.79
N LYS A 255 0.39 20.04 4.01
CA LYS A 255 1.11 19.71 5.27
C LYS A 255 2.63 19.89 5.11
N ASP A 256 3.07 20.74 4.21
CA ASP A 256 4.48 21.04 3.90
C ASP A 256 5.00 22.29 4.60
N GLY A 257 4.18 22.90 5.47
CA GLY A 257 4.51 24.15 6.18
C GLY A 257 4.34 25.42 5.33
N SER A 258 3.97 25.31 4.05
CA SER A 258 3.78 26.46 3.15
C SER A 258 2.54 27.30 3.48
N GLY A 259 1.57 26.71 4.19
CA GLY A 259 0.25 27.32 4.41
C GLY A 259 -0.66 27.32 3.18
N TRP A 260 -0.24 26.72 2.07
CA TRP A 260 -1.02 26.64 0.85
C TRP A 260 -2.32 25.88 1.05
N LYS A 261 -3.35 26.37 0.38
CA LYS A 261 -4.68 25.77 0.32
C LYS A 261 -5.08 25.53 -1.13
N TYR A 262 -5.84 24.48 -1.37
CA TYR A 262 -6.44 24.22 -2.67
C TYR A 262 -7.94 23.95 -2.49
N GLN A 263 -8.76 24.66 -3.24
CA GLN A 263 -10.22 24.49 -3.23
C GLN A 263 -10.67 23.55 -4.35
N GLY A 264 -11.53 22.62 -4.01
CA GLY A 264 -12.08 21.61 -4.91
C GLY A 264 -11.27 20.32 -4.96
N THR A 265 -11.84 19.26 -5.50
CA THR A 265 -11.20 17.96 -5.70
C THR A 265 -10.79 17.84 -7.16
N PRO A 266 -9.52 18.19 -7.52
CA PRO A 266 -9.11 18.25 -8.93
C PRO A 266 -9.02 16.87 -9.57
N TYR A 267 -8.71 15.84 -8.75
CA TYR A 267 -8.51 14.48 -9.23
C TYR A 267 -9.25 13.47 -8.35
N ASN A 268 -10.02 12.59 -8.97
CA ASN A 268 -10.59 11.43 -8.28
C ASN A 268 -9.55 10.31 -8.20
N THR A 269 -8.56 10.49 -7.32
CA THR A 269 -7.51 9.52 -7.02
C THR A 269 -7.32 9.39 -5.51
N ALA A 270 -6.70 8.29 -5.08
CA ALA A 270 -6.49 8.01 -3.65
C ALA A 270 -5.71 9.11 -2.94
N GLY A 271 -4.72 9.73 -3.61
CA GLY A 271 -3.92 10.82 -3.04
C GLY A 271 -4.74 12.05 -2.62
N TRP A 272 -5.86 12.30 -3.30
CA TRP A 272 -6.76 13.43 -3.05
C TRP A 272 -8.02 13.06 -2.26
N THR A 273 -8.19 11.80 -1.91
CA THR A 273 -9.42 11.30 -1.27
C THR A 273 -9.11 10.46 -0.03
N SER A 274 -8.84 9.17 -0.17
CA SER A 274 -8.60 8.26 0.96
C SER A 274 -7.36 8.62 1.79
N VAL A 275 -6.34 9.22 1.19
CA VAL A 275 -5.14 9.70 1.90
C VAL A 275 -5.49 10.86 2.83
N GLU A 276 -6.22 11.85 2.33
CA GLU A 276 -6.67 13.01 3.11
C GLU A 276 -7.52 12.60 4.32
N ILE A 277 -8.46 11.66 4.09
CA ILE A 277 -9.31 11.12 5.16
C ILE A 277 -8.46 10.35 6.18
N ALA A 278 -7.52 9.52 5.72
CA ALA A 278 -6.64 8.78 6.62
C ALA A 278 -5.79 9.71 7.47
N GLY A 279 -5.24 10.77 6.90
CA GLY A 279 -4.51 11.80 7.64
C GLY A 279 -5.34 12.40 8.76
N LYS A 280 -6.57 12.83 8.46
CA LYS A 280 -7.51 13.37 9.45
C LYS A 280 -7.90 12.37 10.53
N ILE A 281 -8.08 11.09 10.16
CA ILE A 281 -8.36 10.04 11.13
C ILE A 281 -7.16 9.89 12.08
N ILE A 282 -5.93 9.75 11.55
CA ILE A 282 -4.72 9.56 12.36
C ILE A 282 -4.50 10.75 13.28
N GLU A 283 -4.68 11.97 12.80
CA GLU A 283 -4.56 13.19 13.59
C GLU A 283 -5.51 13.18 14.81
N LYS A 284 -6.72 12.67 14.65
CA LYS A 284 -7.73 12.58 15.73
C LYS A 284 -7.53 11.39 16.66
N ILE A 285 -7.23 10.20 16.12
CA ILE A 285 -7.12 8.98 16.94
C ILE A 285 -5.73 8.84 17.59
N GLY A 286 -4.71 9.46 17.02
CA GLY A 286 -3.33 9.36 17.50
C GLY A 286 -3.15 9.61 18.98
N PRO A 287 -3.70 10.72 19.55
CA PRO A 287 -3.66 10.96 21.00
C PRO A 287 -4.38 9.88 21.82
N ILE A 288 -5.49 9.35 21.29
CA ILE A 288 -6.28 8.30 21.96
C ILE A 288 -5.50 6.98 22.01
N LEU A 289 -4.76 6.68 20.96
CA LEU A 289 -3.92 5.49 20.87
C LEU A 289 -2.61 5.63 21.65
N ALA A 290 -2.40 6.75 22.34
CA ALA A 290 -1.17 7.06 23.07
C ALA A 290 0.09 6.94 22.21
N ILE A 291 -0.01 7.30 20.92
CA ILE A 291 1.15 7.34 20.02
C ILE A 291 1.96 8.58 20.41
N ASN A 292 3.13 8.36 21.00
CA ASN A 292 4.05 9.42 21.29
C ASN A 292 4.44 10.16 20.02
N LYS A 293 4.30 11.49 20.02
CA LYS A 293 4.91 12.31 18.98
C LYS A 293 6.40 12.06 19.01
N ILE A 294 6.97 11.68 17.89
CA ILE A 294 8.41 11.51 17.78
C ILE A 294 8.96 12.90 17.62
N ASP A 295 9.61 13.40 18.69
CA ASP A 295 10.20 14.72 18.70
C ASP A 295 11.20 14.86 17.53
N PHE A 296 10.98 15.88 16.72
CA PHE A 296 11.87 16.25 15.61
C PHE A 296 13.26 16.71 16.11
N TYR A 297 13.45 16.82 17.42
CA TYR A 297 14.67 17.36 18.03
C TYR A 297 15.87 16.41 17.98
N ASP A 298 15.70 15.10 17.83
CA ASP A 298 16.83 14.17 17.75
C ASP A 298 17.67 14.31 16.46
N LYS A 299 17.16 14.97 15.42
CA LYS A 299 17.96 15.25 14.21
C LYS A 299 18.89 16.45 14.33
N HIS A 300 18.76 17.27 15.35
CA HIS A 300 19.60 18.46 15.54
C HIS A 300 20.65 18.30 16.64
N VAL A 301 20.58 17.28 17.47
CA VAL A 301 21.57 17.00 18.52
C VAL A 301 22.84 16.35 17.95
N VAL A 302 22.72 15.58 16.85
CA VAL A 302 23.88 14.90 16.22
C VAL A 302 24.77 15.87 15.38
N LYS A 303 24.34 17.11 15.13
CA LYS A 303 25.13 18.10 14.37
C LYS A 303 25.89 19.13 15.25
N LYS A 304 25.91 18.97 16.56
CA LYS A 304 26.64 19.86 17.49
C LYS A 304 27.73 19.15 18.30
N SER A 305 28.12 17.96 17.94
CA SER A 305 29.30 17.29 18.51
C SER A 305 30.22 16.83 17.38
N ASN A 306 30.84 17.79 16.72
CA ASN A 306 32.15 17.69 16.06
C ASN A 306 32.66 19.10 15.83
#